data_a9dd6931b31d6ed92e55ca066f7715ae
#
_entry.id   a9dd6931b31d6ed92e55ca066f7715ae
#
_cell.length_a   1.000
_cell.length_b   1.000
_cell.length_c   1.000
_cell.angle_alpha   90.00
_cell.angle_beta   90.00
_cell.angle_gamma   90.00
#
_symmetry.space_group_name_H-M   'P 1'
#
loop_
_entity.id
_entity.type
_entity.pdbx_description
1 polymer ?
#
loop_
_entity_poly.entity_id
_entity_poly.type
_entity_poly.pdbx_seq_one_letter_code
_entity_poly.pdbx_strand_id
1 'polypeptide(L)' 'MTESLRLTIVFEPGENDWVVASVPEVPGALSQGRTRDEARANVIDALRGILELRFGEHAATEPGSDSESLELVIAA' A
#
# COMPACT_ATOMS: atom_id res chain seq x y z
N MET A 1 -22.21 -2.71 -2.59
CA MET A 1 -21.65 -1.58 -3.34
C MET A 1 -20.14 -1.57 -3.19
N THR A 2 -19.43 -1.34 -4.27
CA THR A 2 -17.97 -1.39 -4.30
C THR A 2 -17.41 0.02 -4.44
N GLU A 3 -16.45 0.36 -3.59
CA GLU A 3 -15.75 1.63 -3.68
C GLU A 3 -14.32 1.38 -4.09
N SER A 4 -13.75 2.28 -4.88
CA SER A 4 -12.36 2.22 -5.31
C SER A 4 -11.61 3.42 -4.79
N LEU A 5 -10.44 3.16 -4.20
CA LEU A 5 -9.51 4.20 -3.80
C LEU A 5 -8.31 4.15 -4.72
N ARG A 6 -7.90 5.32 -5.19
CA ARG A 6 -6.70 5.44 -6.00
C ARG A 6 -5.57 5.96 -5.13
N LEU A 7 -4.48 5.23 -5.14
CA LEU A 7 -3.27 5.62 -4.43
C LEU A 7 -2.16 5.85 -5.45
N THR A 8 -1.22 6.69 -5.09
CA THR A 8 -0.12 7.07 -5.96
C THR A 8 1.16 6.43 -5.46
N ILE A 9 1.93 5.85 -6.37
CA ILE A 9 3.28 5.41 -6.04
C ILE A 9 4.25 6.43 -6.60
N VAL A 10 5.05 7.02 -5.72
CA VAL A 10 6.09 7.97 -6.11
C VAL A 10 7.43 7.25 -6.10
N PHE A 11 8.18 7.40 -7.18
CA PHE A 11 9.51 6.82 -7.32
C PHE A 11 10.55 7.92 -7.25
N GLU A 12 11.59 7.70 -6.45
CA GLU A 12 12.68 8.64 -6.30
C GLU A 12 14.02 7.89 -6.30
N PRO A 13 15.10 8.53 -6.75
CA PRO A 13 16.40 7.90 -6.65
C PRO A 13 16.83 7.79 -5.19
N GLY A 14 17.32 6.63 -4.81
CA GLY A 14 17.91 6.39 -3.51
C GLY A 14 19.43 6.36 -3.61
N GLU A 15 20.06 5.83 -2.56
CA GLU A 15 21.51 5.67 -2.54
C GLU A 15 21.93 4.47 -3.39
N ASN A 16 23.12 4.54 -3.96
CA ASN A 16 23.73 3.45 -4.73
C ASN A 16 22.84 2.91 -5.86
N ASP A 17 22.21 3.81 -6.59
CA ASP A 17 21.33 3.48 -7.71
C ASP A 17 20.07 2.69 -7.33
N TRP A 18 19.76 2.64 -6.06
CA TRP A 18 18.49 2.07 -5.62
C TRP A 18 17.34 3.02 -5.96
N VAL A 19 16.16 2.44 -6.11
CA VAL A 19 14.94 3.20 -6.34
C VAL A 19 14.09 3.13 -5.07
N VAL A 20 13.66 4.30 -4.60
CA VAL A 20 12.75 4.39 -3.45
C VAL A 20 11.35 4.58 -3.97
N ALA A 21 10.41 3.80 -3.44
CA ALA A 21 8.99 3.93 -3.75
C ALA A 21 8.22 4.24 -2.49
N SER A 22 7.27 5.15 -2.60
CA SER A 22 6.42 5.54 -1.48
C SER A 22 5.00 5.79 -1.94
N VAL A 23 4.07 5.70 -0.99
CA VAL A 23 2.65 6.02 -1.23
C VAL A 23 2.29 7.16 -0.29
N PRO A 24 2.32 8.42 -0.78
CA PRO A 24 2.08 9.58 0.09
C PRO A 24 0.77 9.56 0.84
N GLU A 25 -0.26 8.97 0.26
CA GLU A 25 -1.59 8.89 0.88
C GLU A 25 -1.62 7.97 2.10
N VAL A 26 -0.62 7.09 2.23
CA VAL A 26 -0.57 6.15 3.35
C VAL A 26 0.76 6.31 4.07
N PRO A 27 0.80 7.06 5.16
CA PRO A 27 2.03 7.25 5.92
C PRO A 27 2.65 5.92 6.36
N GLY A 28 3.93 5.76 6.15
CA GLY A 28 4.64 4.54 6.46
C GLY A 28 4.77 3.58 5.30
N ALA A 29 4.05 3.78 4.21
CA ALA A 29 4.19 2.95 3.01
C ALA A 29 5.40 3.42 2.20
N LEU A 30 6.55 2.83 2.51
CA LEU A 30 7.83 3.19 1.92
C LEU A 30 8.64 1.92 1.74
N SER A 31 9.25 1.77 0.59
CA SER A 31 10.13 0.66 0.33
C SER A 31 11.17 1.03 -0.74
N GLN A 32 12.01 0.10 -1.10
CA GLN A 32 13.04 0.33 -2.10
C GLN A 32 13.33 -0.95 -2.86
N GLY A 33 13.98 -0.80 -4.00
CA GLY A 33 14.41 -1.91 -4.82
C GLY A 33 15.53 -1.48 -5.74
N ARG A 34 16.15 -2.43 -6.39
CA ARG A 34 17.25 -2.15 -7.33
C ARG A 34 16.73 -1.63 -8.67
N THR A 35 15.49 -1.93 -8.97
CA THR A 35 14.81 -1.45 -10.15
C THR A 35 13.48 -0.83 -9.75
N ARG A 36 12.89 -0.09 -10.69
CA ARG A 36 11.56 0.47 -10.48
C ARG A 36 10.53 -0.62 -10.22
N ASP A 37 10.59 -1.71 -10.98
CA ASP A 37 9.64 -2.82 -10.82
C ASP A 37 9.79 -3.50 -9.46
N GLU A 38 11.01 -3.67 -9.00
CA GLU A 38 11.27 -4.25 -7.69
C GLU A 38 10.78 -3.33 -6.56
N ALA A 39 11.08 -2.03 -6.66
CA ALA A 39 10.62 -1.05 -5.70
C ALA A 39 9.09 -0.99 -5.65
N ARG A 40 8.45 -1.07 -6.82
CA ARG A 40 6.99 -1.09 -6.92
C ARG A 40 6.41 -2.30 -6.21
N ALA A 41 6.93 -3.48 -6.48
CA ALA A 41 6.45 -4.70 -5.84
C ALA A 41 6.63 -4.64 -4.32
N ASN A 42 7.77 -4.13 -3.88
CA ASN A 42 8.08 -4.04 -2.46
C ASN A 42 7.20 -3.02 -1.72
N VAL A 43 6.90 -1.88 -2.34
CA VAL A 43 6.03 -0.88 -1.70
C VAL A 43 4.57 -1.36 -1.67
N ILE A 44 4.13 -2.09 -2.68
CA ILE A 44 2.80 -2.68 -2.67
C ILE A 44 2.66 -3.70 -1.54
N ASP A 45 3.70 -4.49 -1.33
CA ASP A 45 3.73 -5.47 -0.25
C ASP A 45 3.70 -4.77 1.11
N ALA A 46 4.48 -3.71 1.28
CA ALA A 46 4.48 -2.91 2.50
C ALA A 46 3.11 -2.27 2.74
N LEU A 47 2.49 -1.73 1.70
CA LEU A 47 1.16 -1.15 1.77
C LEU A 47 0.12 -2.18 2.20
N ARG A 48 0.19 -3.36 1.62
CA ARG A 48 -0.73 -4.44 1.96
C ARG A 48 -0.62 -4.81 3.44
N GLY A 49 0.61 -4.91 3.96
CA GLY A 49 0.83 -5.19 5.38
C GLY A 49 0.24 -4.14 6.30
N ILE A 50 0.40 -2.86 5.94
CA ILE A 50 -0.17 -1.75 6.71
C ILE A 50 -1.70 -1.83 6.73
N LEU A 51 -2.31 -2.07 5.58
CA LEU A 51 -3.76 -2.13 5.47
C LEU A 51 -4.32 -3.35 6.21
N GLU A 52 -3.67 -4.49 6.11
CA GLU A 52 -4.09 -5.69 6.85
C GLU A 52 -4.03 -5.46 8.35
N LEU A 53 -2.99 -4.80 8.83
CA LEU A 53 -2.85 -4.54 10.25
C LEU A 53 -3.97 -3.64 10.76
N ARG A 54 -4.29 -2.58 10.04
CA ARG A 54 -5.29 -1.60 10.45
C ARG A 54 -6.72 -2.14 10.33
N PHE A 55 -7.04 -2.73 9.19
CA PHE A 55 -8.40 -3.18 8.91
C PHE A 55 -8.68 -4.58 9.44
N GLY A 56 -7.68 -5.42 9.51
CA GLY A 56 -7.81 -6.75 10.09
C GLY A 56 -8.18 -6.71 11.56
N GLU A 57 -7.53 -5.84 12.33
CA GLU A 57 -7.84 -5.66 13.74
C GLU A 57 -9.27 -5.18 13.94
N HIS A 58 -9.67 -4.21 13.14
CA HIS A 58 -11.00 -3.64 13.23
C HIS A 58 -12.06 -4.70 12.90
N ALA A 59 -11.84 -5.46 11.86
CA ALA A 59 -12.77 -6.52 11.47
C ALA A 59 -12.88 -7.60 12.53
N ALA A 60 -11.80 -7.91 13.23
CA ALA A 60 -11.79 -8.93 14.28
C ALA A 60 -12.57 -8.50 15.53
N THR A 61 -12.68 -7.20 15.79
CA THR A 61 -13.37 -6.69 16.98
C THR A 61 -14.86 -6.51 16.78
N GLU A 62 -15.36 -6.65 15.57
CA GLU A 62 -16.79 -6.46 15.27
C GLU A 62 -17.38 -7.65 14.51
N PRO A 63 -17.43 -8.82 15.15
CA PRO A 63 -18.01 -9.98 14.49
C PRO A 63 -19.51 -9.76 14.29
N GLY A 64 -20.00 -10.06 13.11
CA GLY A 64 -21.40 -9.91 12.78
C GLY A 64 -21.79 -8.55 12.24
N SER A 65 -20.85 -7.63 12.10
CA SER A 65 -21.11 -6.34 11.48
C SER A 65 -21.25 -6.48 9.97
N ASP A 66 -22.01 -5.57 9.38
CA ASP A 66 -22.04 -5.46 7.93
C ASP A 66 -20.66 -5.08 7.44
N SER A 67 -20.24 -5.72 6.37
CA SER A 67 -18.93 -5.43 5.79
C SER A 67 -19.06 -5.11 4.31
N GLU A 68 -18.23 -4.21 3.85
CA GLU A 68 -18.14 -3.85 2.44
C GLU A 68 -16.74 -4.17 1.92
N SER A 69 -16.68 -4.57 0.66
CA SER A 69 -15.40 -4.76 0.01
C SER A 69 -14.91 -3.43 -0.55
N LEU A 70 -13.65 -3.14 -0.29
CA LEU A 70 -12.98 -1.98 -0.87
C LEU A 70 -11.98 -2.45 -1.90
N GLU A 71 -12.04 -1.85 -3.07
CA GLU A 71 -11.02 -2.07 -4.09
C GLU A 71 -10.03 -0.92 -4.03
N LEU A 72 -8.76 -1.25 -3.89
CA LEU A 72 -7.70 -0.26 -3.92
C LEU A 72 -7.01 -0.34 -5.28
N VAL A 73 -6.98 0.79 -5.98
CA VAL A 73 -6.28 0.90 -7.25
C VAL A 73 -5.01 1.68 -7.02
N ILE A 74 -3.87 1.04 -7.25
CA ILE A 74 -2.57 1.68 -7.09
C ILE A 74 -2.08 2.11 -8.47
N ALA A 75 -1.80 3.41 -8.60
CA ALA A 75 -1.30 4.01 -9.83
C ALA A 75 0.09 4.59 -9.60
N ALA A 76 0.92 4.52 -10.64
CA ALA A 76 2.29 5.06 -10.58
C ALA A 76 2.43 6.24 -11.53
#